data_78e31286569a2bd53d6ce37dcd7e063e
#
_entry.id   78e31286569a2bd53d6ce37dcd7e063e
#
_cell.length_a   1.000
_cell.length_b   1.000
_cell.length_c   1.000
_cell.angle_alpha   90.00
_cell.angle_beta   90.00
_cell.angle_gamma   90.00
#
_symmetry.space_group_name_H-M   'P 1'
#
loop_
_entity.id
_entity.type
_entity.pdbx_description
1 polymer ?
#
loop_
_entity_poly.entity_id
_entity_poly.type
_entity_poly.pdbx_seq_one_letter_code
_entity_poly.pdbx_strand_id
1 'polypeptide(L)'
;MVFSCWSAKGGSGTTVVAVALSVLFGRESASGSVLVDLEGDAPIVCGVPQPDGPGISDWLAASPSVGAAAITRLEHPVASGVHLVPRGRRSLSGEDRVTVCAQHLRNDERPVVVDIGCVTGDNDPDDLVRRRFIEAATTSLLVTRPCFISLRRALSLPIRPAGVVLVEDPGRALGRSDIEDVLGAPVVATVAVDAAVARAVDSGLLASRLPSTLGRALRDVA
;
A
#
# COMPACT_ATOMS: atom_id res chain seq x y z
N MET A 1 -13.03 -5.45 -3.37
CA MET A 1 -12.28 -4.40 -4.12
C MET A 1 -10.85 -4.36 -3.61
N VAL A 2 -9.84 -4.28 -4.49
CA VAL A 2 -8.41 -4.31 -4.11
C VAL A 2 -7.71 -3.06 -4.60
N PHE A 3 -7.12 -2.30 -3.69
CA PHE A 3 -6.26 -1.15 -3.96
C PHE A 3 -4.79 -1.55 -3.77
N SER A 4 -3.91 -1.17 -4.69
CA SER A 4 -2.47 -1.27 -4.49
C SER A 4 -1.86 0.12 -4.32
N CYS A 5 -1.10 0.32 -3.23
CA CYS A 5 -0.33 1.54 -2.99
C CYS A 5 1.14 1.25 -3.24
N TRP A 6 1.77 1.99 -4.15
CA TRP A 6 3.16 1.78 -4.52
C TRP A 6 3.89 3.09 -4.80
N SER A 7 5.21 3.06 -4.80
CA SER A 7 6.05 4.19 -5.18
C SER A 7 7.21 3.75 -6.06
N ALA A 8 7.73 4.66 -6.89
CA ALA A 8 8.94 4.43 -7.68
C ALA A 8 10.22 4.90 -6.95
N LYS A 9 10.07 5.40 -5.71
CA LYS A 9 11.18 5.88 -4.89
C LYS A 9 10.84 5.73 -3.42
N GLY A 10 11.72 5.11 -2.65
CA GLY A 10 11.58 4.97 -1.21
C GLY A 10 11.42 6.32 -0.49
N GLY A 11 10.71 6.31 0.63
CA GLY A 11 10.42 7.51 1.43
C GLY A 11 9.31 8.41 0.85
N SER A 12 8.50 7.91 -0.08
CA SER A 12 7.35 8.64 -0.63
C SER A 12 6.12 8.66 0.30
N GLY A 13 6.09 7.83 1.34
CA GLY A 13 4.97 7.73 2.28
C GLY A 13 3.95 6.65 1.93
N THR A 14 4.33 5.65 1.13
CA THR A 14 3.46 4.59 0.62
C THR A 14 2.74 3.85 1.75
N THR A 15 3.49 3.33 2.73
CA THR A 15 2.94 2.63 3.90
C THR A 15 1.98 3.51 4.71
N VAL A 16 2.32 4.80 4.88
CA VAL A 16 1.44 5.76 5.58
C VAL A 16 0.11 5.93 4.87
N VAL A 17 0.13 6.06 3.54
CA VAL A 17 -1.08 6.16 2.71
C VAL A 17 -1.87 4.86 2.75
N ALA A 18 -1.22 3.70 2.62
CA ALA A 18 -1.87 2.39 2.66
C ALA A 18 -2.58 2.15 4.00
N VAL A 19 -1.90 2.41 5.13
CA VAL A 19 -2.50 2.32 6.48
C VAL A 19 -3.67 3.29 6.61
N ALA A 20 -3.52 4.54 6.16
CA ALA A 20 -4.57 5.54 6.27
C ALA A 20 -5.82 5.16 5.46
N LEU A 21 -5.67 4.68 4.24
CA LEU A 21 -6.78 4.17 3.40
C LEU A 21 -7.45 2.97 4.07
N SER A 22 -6.67 2.01 4.59
CA SER A 22 -7.23 0.86 5.30
C SER A 22 -8.07 1.29 6.52
N VAL A 23 -7.61 2.30 7.28
CA VAL A 23 -8.35 2.85 8.41
C VAL A 23 -9.65 3.53 7.97
N LEU A 24 -9.63 4.28 6.86
CA LEU A 24 -10.82 4.93 6.32
C LEU A 24 -11.85 3.88 5.87
N PHE A 25 -11.43 2.91 5.07
CA PHE A 25 -12.29 1.80 4.64
C PHE A 25 -12.82 0.98 5.83
N GLY A 26 -11.98 0.72 6.84
CA GLY A 26 -12.38 -0.03 8.02
C GLY A 26 -13.43 0.68 8.88
N ARG A 27 -13.51 2.02 8.80
CA ARG A 27 -14.53 2.83 9.48
C ARG A 27 -15.85 2.89 8.72
N GLU A 28 -15.80 2.79 7.40
CA GLU A 28 -16.96 2.86 6.53
C GLU A 28 -17.61 1.50 6.29
N SER A 29 -16.84 0.43 6.32
CA SER A 29 -17.31 -0.94 6.15
C SER A 29 -17.66 -1.57 7.50
N ALA A 30 -18.87 -2.14 7.60
CA ALA A 30 -19.30 -2.89 8.78
C ALA A 30 -18.41 -4.13 9.05
N SER A 31 -17.81 -4.70 8.02
CA SER A 31 -16.92 -5.87 8.10
C SER A 31 -15.45 -5.49 8.28
N GLY A 32 -15.14 -4.18 8.33
CA GLY A 32 -13.76 -3.71 8.41
C GLY A 32 -13.05 -3.70 7.06
N SER A 33 -11.73 -3.72 7.10
CA SER A 33 -10.85 -3.74 5.93
C SER A 33 -9.66 -4.69 6.13
N VAL A 34 -8.99 -5.05 5.04
CA VAL A 34 -7.76 -5.85 5.07
C VAL A 34 -6.60 -5.02 4.54
N LEU A 35 -5.51 -4.97 5.29
CA LEU A 35 -4.22 -4.40 4.87
C LEU A 35 -3.23 -5.53 4.64
N VAL A 36 -2.75 -5.68 3.42
CA VAL A 36 -1.69 -6.65 3.08
C VAL A 36 -0.37 -5.90 2.96
N ASP A 37 0.61 -6.26 3.75
CA ASP A 37 1.92 -5.61 3.82
C ASP A 37 2.96 -6.40 3.02
N LEU A 38 3.48 -5.82 1.95
CA LEU A 38 4.61 -6.39 1.19
C LEU A 38 5.94 -5.66 1.50
N GLU A 39 5.89 -4.52 2.20
CA GLU A 39 7.10 -3.76 2.56
C GLU A 39 7.69 -4.23 3.89
N GLY A 40 6.83 -4.50 4.88
CA GLY A 40 7.22 -4.95 6.21
C GLY A 40 7.10 -3.87 7.30
N ASP A 41 6.75 -2.64 6.95
CA ASP A 41 6.70 -1.50 7.87
C ASP A 41 5.30 -1.26 8.46
N ALA A 42 4.26 -1.87 7.90
CA ALA A 42 2.88 -1.61 8.33
C ALA A 42 2.62 -1.94 9.82
N PRO A 43 3.16 -3.00 10.44
CA PRO A 43 3.00 -3.25 11.86
C PRO A 43 3.48 -2.08 12.72
N ILE A 44 4.67 -1.54 12.43
CA ILE A 44 5.28 -0.43 13.18
C ILE A 44 4.42 0.82 13.04
N VAL A 45 3.98 1.14 11.83
CA VAL A 45 3.12 2.31 11.55
C VAL A 45 1.75 2.19 12.22
N CYS A 46 1.21 0.97 12.31
CA CYS A 46 -0.02 0.66 13.02
C CYS A 46 0.12 0.65 14.54
N GLY A 47 1.35 0.60 15.08
CA GLY A 47 1.64 0.52 16.51
C GLY A 47 1.37 -0.84 17.12
N VAL A 48 1.48 -1.89 16.33
CA VAL A 48 1.40 -3.27 16.81
C VAL A 48 2.79 -3.93 16.77
N PRO A 49 3.07 -4.89 17.68
CA PRO A 49 4.31 -5.65 17.59
C PRO A 49 4.47 -6.32 16.23
N GLN A 50 5.71 -6.44 15.77
CA GLN A 50 5.98 -7.21 14.55
C GLN A 50 5.52 -8.66 14.79
N PRO A 51 4.60 -9.20 13.97
CA PRO A 51 4.13 -10.57 14.14
C PRO A 51 5.26 -11.59 13.96
N ASP A 52 5.36 -12.52 14.91
CA ASP A 52 6.38 -13.59 14.88
C ASP A 52 6.02 -14.77 13.96
N GLY A 53 4.78 -14.81 13.50
CA GLY A 53 4.23 -15.86 12.66
C GLY A 53 4.57 -15.72 11.17
N PRO A 54 4.03 -16.63 10.34
CA PRO A 54 4.12 -16.52 8.90
C PRO A 54 3.33 -15.31 8.39
N GLY A 55 3.73 -14.81 7.23
CA GLY A 55 3.04 -13.73 6.52
C GLY A 55 2.78 -14.07 5.06
N ILE A 56 2.45 -13.05 4.28
CA ILE A 56 2.13 -13.23 2.86
C ILE A 56 3.30 -13.80 2.05
N SER A 57 4.54 -13.43 2.36
CA SER A 57 5.73 -13.95 1.69
C SER A 57 5.92 -15.46 1.94
N ASP A 58 5.58 -15.93 3.15
CA ASP A 58 5.63 -17.34 3.49
C ASP A 58 4.55 -18.13 2.75
N TRP A 59 3.37 -17.56 2.60
CA TRP A 59 2.28 -18.17 1.83
C TRP A 59 2.62 -18.22 0.33
N LEU A 60 3.16 -17.16 -0.23
CA LEU A 60 3.60 -17.11 -1.64
C LEU A 60 4.67 -18.17 -1.92
N ALA A 61 5.60 -18.39 -1.01
CA ALA A 61 6.67 -19.38 -1.13
C ALA A 61 6.22 -20.82 -0.77
N ALA A 62 4.99 -21.00 -0.30
CA ALA A 62 4.50 -22.31 0.11
C ALA A 62 4.14 -23.21 -1.08
N SER A 63 4.01 -24.53 -0.83
CA SER A 63 3.52 -25.48 -1.83
C SER A 63 2.16 -25.08 -2.40
N PRO A 64 1.90 -25.31 -3.71
CA PRO A 64 0.58 -25.10 -4.30
C PRO A 64 -0.58 -25.80 -3.60
N SER A 65 -0.29 -26.85 -2.82
CA SER A 65 -1.29 -27.54 -2.00
C SER A 65 -1.84 -26.68 -0.84
N VAL A 66 -1.14 -25.61 -0.46
CA VAL A 66 -1.64 -24.64 0.52
C VAL A 66 -2.61 -23.71 -0.20
N GLY A 67 -3.90 -23.91 0.01
CA GLY A 67 -4.97 -23.16 -0.64
C GLY A 67 -5.00 -21.68 -0.22
N ALA A 68 -5.68 -20.85 -1.03
CA ALA A 68 -5.80 -19.41 -0.81
C ALA A 68 -6.51 -19.05 0.51
N ALA A 69 -7.46 -19.87 0.97
CA ALA A 69 -8.14 -19.68 2.26
C ALA A 69 -7.19 -19.65 3.48
N ALA A 70 -5.94 -20.13 3.33
CA ALA A 70 -4.94 -20.02 4.38
C ALA A 70 -4.48 -18.56 4.60
N ILE A 71 -4.66 -17.65 3.64
CA ILE A 71 -4.32 -16.23 3.76
C ILE A 71 -5.11 -15.58 4.91
N THR A 72 -6.39 -15.90 5.06
CA THR A 72 -7.23 -15.38 6.15
C THR A 72 -6.69 -15.74 7.54
N ARG A 73 -5.94 -16.84 7.67
CA ARG A 73 -5.32 -17.23 8.95
C ARG A 73 -4.06 -16.42 9.29
N LEU A 74 -3.57 -15.63 8.35
CA LEU A 74 -2.44 -14.72 8.54
C LEU A 74 -2.87 -13.36 9.09
N GLU A 75 -4.18 -13.11 9.18
CA GLU A 75 -4.71 -11.83 9.60
C GLU A 75 -4.52 -11.59 11.10
N HIS A 76 -4.05 -10.41 11.43
CA HIS A 76 -3.92 -9.90 12.79
C HIS A 76 -4.81 -8.67 12.96
N PRO A 77 -5.70 -8.62 13.94
CA PRO A 77 -6.51 -7.43 14.17
C PRO A 77 -5.61 -6.27 14.62
N VAL A 78 -5.81 -5.11 14.02
CA VAL A 78 -5.22 -3.84 14.42
C VAL A 78 -6.33 -2.85 14.77
N ALA A 79 -5.98 -1.60 15.05
CA ALA A 79 -6.97 -0.60 15.43
C ALA A 79 -7.99 -0.29 14.30
N SER A 80 -9.15 0.25 14.69
CA SER A 80 -10.16 0.83 13.75
C SER A 80 -10.73 -0.14 12.71
N GLY A 81 -10.89 -1.42 13.05
CA GLY A 81 -11.46 -2.42 12.15
C GLY A 81 -10.55 -2.86 11.00
N VAL A 82 -9.26 -2.58 11.10
CA VAL A 82 -8.26 -3.04 10.12
C VAL A 82 -7.73 -4.41 10.54
N HIS A 83 -7.66 -5.34 9.59
CA HIS A 83 -7.01 -6.64 9.71
C HIS A 83 -5.74 -6.64 8.87
N LEU A 84 -4.58 -6.83 9.51
CA LEU A 84 -3.28 -6.81 8.88
C LEU A 84 -2.82 -8.22 8.51
N VAL A 85 -2.49 -8.44 7.24
CA VAL A 85 -1.70 -9.58 6.76
C VAL A 85 -0.25 -9.11 6.66
N PRO A 86 0.64 -9.52 7.58
CA PRO A 86 2.02 -9.04 7.59
C PRO A 86 2.84 -9.62 6.45
N ARG A 87 3.96 -8.98 6.13
CA ARG A 87 4.90 -9.47 5.12
C ARG A 87 5.39 -10.90 5.38
N GLY A 88 5.69 -11.22 6.62
CA GLY A 88 6.39 -12.47 6.97
C GLY A 88 7.90 -12.32 6.92
N ARG A 89 8.62 -13.46 7.03
CA ARG A 89 10.09 -13.47 7.22
C ARG A 89 10.88 -13.75 5.95
N ARG A 90 10.23 -14.22 4.89
CA ARG A 90 10.88 -14.59 3.64
C ARG A 90 11.00 -13.40 2.70
N SER A 91 11.97 -13.47 1.77
CA SER A 91 11.93 -12.63 0.57
C SER A 91 10.69 -12.94 -0.23
N LEU A 92 10.13 -11.93 -0.92
CA LEU A 92 8.99 -12.14 -1.80
C LEU A 92 9.42 -13.02 -2.97
N SER A 93 8.69 -14.10 -3.17
CA SER A 93 8.90 -15.06 -4.25
C SER A 93 7.57 -15.75 -4.55
N GLY A 94 7.51 -16.60 -5.57
CA GLY A 94 6.27 -17.28 -5.94
C GLY A 94 5.35 -16.39 -6.76
N GLU A 95 5.89 -15.69 -7.73
CA GLU A 95 5.17 -14.82 -8.68
C GLU A 95 3.93 -15.50 -9.26
N ASP A 96 4.02 -16.79 -9.57
CA ASP A 96 2.91 -17.58 -10.12
C ASP A 96 1.70 -17.67 -9.18
N ARG A 97 1.92 -17.50 -7.87
CA ARG A 97 0.86 -17.56 -6.86
C ARG A 97 0.17 -16.22 -6.62
N VAL A 98 0.75 -15.12 -7.12
CA VAL A 98 0.13 -13.79 -6.97
C VAL A 98 -1.26 -13.74 -7.57
N THR A 99 -1.49 -14.38 -8.72
CA THR A 99 -2.81 -14.43 -9.35
C THR A 99 -3.85 -15.11 -8.45
N VAL A 100 -3.48 -16.21 -7.79
CA VAL A 100 -4.34 -16.94 -6.85
C VAL A 100 -4.63 -16.09 -5.61
N CYS A 101 -3.59 -15.42 -5.07
CA CYS A 101 -3.72 -14.49 -3.96
C CYS A 101 -4.68 -13.33 -4.32
N ALA A 102 -4.42 -12.65 -5.41
CA ALA A 102 -5.21 -11.51 -5.86
C ALA A 102 -6.68 -11.89 -6.13
N GLN A 103 -6.94 -13.09 -6.64
CA GLN A 103 -8.30 -13.59 -6.82
C GLN A 103 -8.98 -13.80 -5.46
N HIS A 104 -8.28 -14.36 -4.48
CA HIS A 104 -8.81 -14.53 -3.13
C HIS A 104 -9.13 -13.18 -2.48
N LEU A 105 -8.21 -12.21 -2.57
CA LEU A 105 -8.39 -10.87 -2.04
C LEU A 105 -9.54 -10.10 -2.75
N ARG A 106 -9.73 -10.31 -4.05
CA ARG A 106 -10.85 -9.70 -4.78
C ARG A 106 -12.22 -10.27 -4.38
N ASN A 107 -12.26 -11.52 -3.94
CA ASN A 107 -13.49 -12.17 -3.47
C ASN A 107 -13.80 -11.85 -2.00
N ASP A 108 -12.92 -11.16 -1.29
CA ASP A 108 -13.21 -10.67 0.05
C ASP A 108 -14.28 -9.56 -0.02
N GLU A 109 -15.28 -9.63 0.84
CA GLU A 109 -16.34 -8.61 0.93
C GLU A 109 -15.81 -7.28 1.49
N ARG A 110 -14.72 -7.35 2.23
CA ARG A 110 -14.03 -6.18 2.79
C ARG A 110 -13.19 -5.48 1.72
N PRO A 111 -13.05 -4.14 1.77
CA PRO A 111 -12.01 -3.45 1.01
C PRO A 111 -10.62 -3.94 1.41
N VAL A 112 -9.78 -4.20 0.42
CA VAL A 112 -8.40 -4.67 0.62
C VAL A 112 -7.44 -3.59 0.12
N VAL A 113 -6.46 -3.24 0.94
CA VAL A 113 -5.35 -2.36 0.55
C VAL A 113 -4.06 -3.16 0.61
N VAL A 114 -3.28 -3.13 -0.46
CA VAL A 114 -1.96 -3.78 -0.52
C VAL A 114 -0.89 -2.69 -0.47
N ASP A 115 -0.12 -2.67 0.60
CA ASP A 115 1.10 -1.87 0.68
C ASP A 115 2.21 -2.56 -0.09
N ILE A 116 2.41 -2.11 -1.30
CA ILE A 116 3.45 -2.63 -2.20
C ILE A 116 4.84 -2.13 -1.79
N GLY A 117 4.91 -0.93 -1.20
CA GLY A 117 6.17 -0.25 -0.94
C GLY A 117 6.80 0.35 -2.19
N CYS A 118 8.12 0.23 -2.31
CA CYS A 118 8.88 0.78 -3.44
C CYS A 118 9.13 -0.26 -4.53
N VAL A 119 8.86 0.12 -5.79
CA VAL A 119 9.16 -0.67 -7.00
C VAL A 119 10.31 0.01 -7.73
N THR A 120 11.40 -0.72 -7.95
CA THR A 120 12.64 -0.17 -8.53
C THR A 120 12.73 -0.39 -10.04
N GLY A 121 12.04 -1.39 -10.57
CA GLY A 121 12.14 -1.85 -11.95
C GLY A 121 13.27 -2.87 -12.16
N ASP A 122 13.92 -3.28 -11.08
CA ASP A 122 14.86 -4.39 -11.12
C ASP A 122 14.14 -5.71 -11.42
N ASN A 123 14.85 -6.67 -11.95
CA ASN A 123 14.28 -7.99 -12.25
C ASN A 123 14.54 -9.01 -11.12
N ASP A 124 14.66 -8.51 -9.88
CA ASP A 124 14.71 -9.41 -8.73
C ASP A 124 13.31 -9.97 -8.38
N PRO A 125 13.26 -11.11 -7.67
CA PRO A 125 12.00 -11.76 -7.33
C PRO A 125 11.03 -10.89 -6.52
N ASP A 126 11.53 -10.06 -5.59
CA ASP A 126 10.71 -9.15 -4.79
C ASP A 126 10.00 -8.14 -5.69
N ASP A 127 10.72 -7.53 -6.63
CA ASP A 127 10.18 -6.50 -7.53
C ASP A 127 9.17 -7.11 -8.53
N LEU A 128 9.44 -8.32 -9.01
CA LEU A 128 8.50 -9.04 -9.88
C LEU A 128 7.17 -9.32 -9.17
N VAL A 129 7.21 -9.83 -7.94
CA VAL A 129 6.00 -10.08 -7.13
C VAL A 129 5.22 -8.77 -6.88
N ARG A 130 5.90 -7.69 -6.52
CA ARG A 130 5.30 -6.37 -6.31
C ARG A 130 4.57 -5.88 -7.55
N ARG A 131 5.20 -5.95 -8.71
CA ARG A 131 4.59 -5.56 -10.00
C ARG A 131 3.35 -6.39 -10.33
N ARG A 132 3.39 -7.70 -10.10
CA ARG A 132 2.22 -8.57 -10.30
C ARG A 132 1.05 -8.20 -9.38
N PHE A 133 1.30 -7.81 -8.14
CA PHE A 133 0.23 -7.31 -7.26
C PHE A 133 -0.36 -6.00 -7.77
N ILE A 134 0.45 -5.08 -8.31
CA ILE A 134 -0.04 -3.84 -8.92
C ILE A 134 -0.94 -4.14 -10.11
N GLU A 135 -0.50 -5.01 -11.03
CA GLU A 135 -1.25 -5.41 -12.22
C GLU A 135 -2.57 -6.12 -11.87
N ALA A 136 -2.57 -6.89 -10.78
CA ALA A 136 -3.74 -7.64 -10.34
C ALA A 136 -4.73 -6.83 -9.49
N ALA A 137 -4.39 -5.62 -9.06
CA ALA A 137 -5.27 -4.79 -8.25
C ALA A 137 -6.45 -4.23 -9.06
N THR A 138 -7.57 -3.93 -8.38
CA THR A 138 -8.70 -3.22 -9.00
C THR A 138 -8.34 -1.76 -9.29
N THR A 139 -7.60 -1.14 -8.37
CA THR A 139 -7.15 0.24 -8.47
C THR A 139 -5.69 0.34 -8.05
N SER A 140 -4.86 0.89 -8.92
CA SER A 140 -3.43 1.08 -8.69
C SER A 140 -3.12 2.54 -8.39
N LEU A 141 -2.58 2.83 -7.20
CA LEU A 141 -2.27 4.16 -6.71
C LEU A 141 -0.76 4.37 -6.58
N LEU A 142 -0.21 5.26 -7.39
CA LEU A 142 1.17 5.71 -7.24
C LEU A 142 1.25 6.79 -6.15
N VAL A 143 1.96 6.51 -5.08
CA VAL A 143 2.28 7.50 -4.03
C VAL A 143 3.60 8.17 -4.38
N THR A 144 3.60 9.46 -4.66
CA THR A 144 4.80 10.17 -5.08
C THR A 144 4.90 11.56 -4.47
N ARG A 145 6.14 12.06 -4.40
CA ARG A 145 6.42 13.47 -4.10
C ARG A 145 6.67 14.22 -5.40
N PRO A 146 6.51 15.56 -5.45
CA PRO A 146 6.81 16.38 -6.62
C PRO A 146 8.32 16.46 -6.84
N CYS A 147 8.93 15.36 -7.27
CA CYS A 147 10.37 15.19 -7.40
C CYS A 147 10.70 14.59 -8.77
N PHE A 148 11.57 15.26 -9.52
CA PHE A 148 11.99 14.82 -10.85
C PHE A 148 12.49 13.36 -10.89
N ILE A 149 13.27 12.95 -9.89
CA ILE A 149 13.79 11.57 -9.83
C ILE A 149 12.65 10.56 -9.66
N SER A 150 11.67 10.86 -8.80
CA SER A 150 10.51 9.98 -8.59
C SER A 150 9.71 9.79 -9.86
N LEU A 151 9.43 10.90 -10.58
CA LEU A 151 8.68 10.86 -11.83
C LEU A 151 9.44 10.10 -12.92
N ARG A 152 10.73 10.39 -13.09
CA ARG A 152 11.56 9.69 -14.07
C ARG A 152 11.60 8.18 -13.83
N ARG A 153 11.72 7.75 -12.58
CA ARG A 153 11.67 6.33 -12.22
C ARG A 153 10.30 5.73 -12.51
N ALA A 154 9.21 6.41 -12.15
CA ALA A 154 7.86 5.93 -12.43
C ALA A 154 7.62 5.75 -13.94
N LEU A 155 8.11 6.67 -14.77
CA LEU A 155 8.03 6.57 -16.23
C LEU A 155 8.83 5.41 -16.82
N SER A 156 9.93 5.01 -16.17
CA SER A 156 10.75 3.88 -16.64
C SER A 156 10.15 2.51 -16.33
N LEU A 157 9.15 2.46 -15.44
CA LEU A 157 8.46 1.21 -15.10
C LEU A 157 7.44 0.83 -16.19
N PRO A 158 7.26 -0.47 -16.49
CA PRO A 158 6.28 -0.94 -17.47
C PRO A 158 4.84 -0.97 -16.92
N ILE A 159 4.56 -0.23 -15.86
CA ILE A 159 3.26 -0.14 -15.21
C ILE A 159 2.75 1.31 -15.23
N ARG A 160 1.42 1.46 -15.26
CA ARG A 160 0.78 2.78 -15.20
C ARG A 160 -0.20 2.82 -14.03
N PRO A 161 -0.18 3.88 -13.21
CA PRO A 161 -1.13 4.03 -12.12
C PRO A 161 -2.52 4.38 -12.67
N ALA A 162 -3.57 3.90 -11.98
CA ALA A 162 -4.93 4.36 -12.21
C ALA A 162 -5.15 5.77 -11.63
N GLY A 163 -4.41 6.10 -10.57
CA GLY A 163 -4.42 7.42 -9.94
C GLY A 163 -3.12 7.68 -9.17
N VAL A 164 -2.90 8.94 -8.84
CA VAL A 164 -1.72 9.41 -8.11
C VAL A 164 -2.16 10.01 -6.78
N VAL A 165 -1.52 9.58 -5.70
CA VAL A 165 -1.54 10.27 -4.42
C VAL A 165 -0.29 11.14 -4.32
N LEU A 166 -0.46 12.44 -4.45
CA LEU A 166 0.62 13.41 -4.39
C LEU A 166 0.89 13.81 -2.94
N VAL A 167 2.08 13.49 -2.44
CA VAL A 167 2.55 13.97 -1.13
C VAL A 167 3.30 15.29 -1.36
N GLU A 168 2.61 16.39 -1.09
CA GLU A 168 3.15 17.73 -1.30
C GLU A 168 4.29 18.04 -0.32
N ASP A 169 5.38 18.51 -0.90
CA ASP A 169 6.56 18.97 -0.17
C ASP A 169 6.72 20.48 -0.47
N PRO A 170 6.52 21.36 0.52
CA PRO A 170 6.59 22.81 0.31
C PRO A 170 7.88 23.24 -0.36
N GLY A 171 7.80 24.19 -1.28
CA GLY A 171 8.95 24.75 -1.99
C GLY A 171 9.42 23.94 -3.20
N ARG A 172 8.68 22.92 -3.64
CA ARG A 172 8.94 22.23 -4.92
C ARG A 172 8.37 23.01 -6.09
N ALA A 173 9.09 22.96 -7.22
CA ALA A 173 8.66 23.65 -8.45
C ALA A 173 7.58 22.89 -9.22
N LEU A 174 7.52 21.55 -9.08
CA LEU A 174 6.54 20.72 -9.77
C LEU A 174 5.21 20.73 -9.00
N GLY A 175 4.14 21.05 -9.69
CA GLY A 175 2.79 21.03 -9.15
C GLY A 175 1.96 19.84 -9.63
N ARG A 176 0.67 19.85 -9.25
CA ARG A 176 -0.31 18.80 -9.60
C ARG A 176 -0.40 18.60 -11.11
N SER A 177 -0.59 19.66 -11.89
CA SER A 177 -0.71 19.57 -13.35
C SER A 177 0.53 18.97 -14.01
N ASP A 178 1.73 19.35 -13.56
CA ASP A 178 2.97 18.77 -14.09
C ASP A 178 3.05 17.25 -13.84
N ILE A 179 2.55 16.80 -12.68
CA ILE A 179 2.52 15.39 -12.32
C ILE A 179 1.52 14.63 -13.21
N GLU A 180 0.31 15.19 -13.40
CA GLU A 180 -0.74 14.60 -14.24
C GLU A 180 -0.29 14.52 -15.70
N ASP A 181 0.30 15.58 -16.24
CA ASP A 181 0.80 15.64 -17.61
C ASP A 181 1.94 14.63 -17.85
N VAL A 182 2.89 14.54 -16.91
CA VAL A 182 4.04 13.64 -17.03
C VAL A 182 3.64 12.18 -16.90
N LEU A 183 2.76 11.84 -15.95
CA LEU A 183 2.38 10.45 -15.67
C LEU A 183 1.22 9.95 -16.53
N GLY A 184 0.45 10.85 -17.14
CA GLY A 184 -0.77 10.53 -17.88
C GLY A 184 -1.85 9.92 -16.97
N ALA A 185 -1.87 10.26 -15.69
CA ALA A 185 -2.79 9.74 -14.70
C ALA A 185 -3.27 10.86 -13.75
N PRO A 186 -4.54 10.86 -13.32
CA PRO A 186 -5.07 11.91 -12.46
C PRO A 186 -4.46 11.88 -11.06
N VAL A 187 -4.22 13.03 -10.46
CA VAL A 187 -3.95 13.15 -9.04
C VAL A 187 -5.28 13.08 -8.30
N VAL A 188 -5.55 11.91 -7.71
CA VAL A 188 -6.81 11.62 -7.01
C VAL A 188 -6.82 12.13 -5.56
N ALA A 189 -5.65 12.35 -4.98
CA ALA A 189 -5.52 12.96 -3.66
C ALA A 189 -4.21 13.75 -3.55
N THR A 190 -4.26 14.82 -2.76
CA THR A 190 -3.08 15.61 -2.39
C THR A 190 -2.94 15.62 -0.86
N VAL A 191 -1.83 15.08 -0.38
CA VAL A 191 -1.51 14.95 1.04
C VAL A 191 -0.39 15.92 1.38
N ALA A 192 -0.66 16.91 2.22
CA ALA A 192 0.38 17.81 2.70
C ALA A 192 1.33 17.09 3.67
N VAL A 193 2.62 17.42 3.62
CA VAL A 193 3.56 17.02 4.68
C VAL A 193 3.17 17.71 5.98
N ASP A 194 2.74 16.92 6.96
CA ASP A 194 2.18 17.40 8.23
C ASP A 194 2.93 16.78 9.41
N ALA A 195 3.39 17.64 10.32
CA ALA A 195 4.06 17.21 11.54
C ALA A 195 3.15 16.35 12.46
N ALA A 196 1.82 16.48 12.36
CA ALA A 196 0.90 15.62 13.11
C ALA A 196 0.91 14.19 12.54
N VAL A 197 1.04 14.03 11.23
CA VAL A 197 1.19 12.72 10.58
C VAL A 197 2.52 12.10 10.99
N ALA A 198 3.63 12.86 10.90
CA ALA A 198 4.94 12.38 11.31
C ALA A 198 4.93 11.89 12.78
N ARG A 199 4.39 12.69 13.71
CA ARG A 199 4.27 12.29 15.12
C ARG A 199 3.40 11.05 15.32
N ALA A 200 2.31 10.89 14.56
CA ALA A 200 1.44 9.72 14.64
C ALA A 200 2.17 8.45 14.18
N VAL A 201 2.99 8.55 13.12
CA VAL A 201 3.84 7.46 12.62
C VAL A 201 4.94 7.13 13.64
N ASP A 202 5.71 8.12 14.10
CA ASP A 202 6.84 7.93 15.01
C ASP A 202 6.42 7.33 16.36
N SER A 203 5.16 7.57 16.78
CA SER A 203 4.59 7.01 18.00
C SER A 203 3.81 5.71 17.80
N GLY A 204 3.72 5.18 16.58
CA GLY A 204 2.93 3.99 16.26
C GLY A 204 1.42 4.19 16.48
N LEU A 205 0.91 5.39 16.32
CA LEU A 205 -0.51 5.71 16.60
C LEU A 205 -1.33 5.98 15.33
N LEU A 206 -0.77 5.81 14.13
CA LEU A 206 -1.45 6.22 12.90
C LEU A 206 -2.79 5.50 12.72
N ALA A 207 -2.84 4.19 12.97
CA ALA A 207 -4.06 3.40 12.82
C ALA A 207 -5.11 3.74 13.88
N SER A 208 -4.70 4.01 15.12
CA SER A 208 -5.62 4.33 16.24
C SER A 208 -6.05 5.79 16.25
N ARG A 209 -5.19 6.71 15.79
CA ARG A 209 -5.37 8.17 15.82
C ARG A 209 -5.03 8.80 14.48
N LEU A 210 -5.75 8.39 13.43
CA LEU A 210 -5.55 8.96 12.09
C LEU A 210 -5.73 10.48 12.12
N PRO A 211 -4.68 11.28 11.79
CA PRO A 211 -4.78 12.73 11.73
C PRO A 211 -5.86 13.18 10.75
N SER A 212 -6.69 14.14 11.17
CA SER A 212 -7.84 14.60 10.38
C SER A 212 -7.46 15.23 9.03
N THR A 213 -6.26 15.81 8.95
CA THR A 213 -5.69 16.34 7.70
C THR A 213 -5.47 15.23 6.68
N LEU A 214 -4.83 14.14 7.10
CA LEU A 214 -4.60 12.97 6.25
C LEU A 214 -5.92 12.28 5.88
N GLY A 215 -6.80 12.07 6.85
CA GLY A 215 -8.11 11.45 6.61
C GLY A 215 -8.98 12.24 5.63
N ARG A 216 -8.97 13.58 5.70
CA ARG A 216 -9.69 14.42 4.73
C ARG A 216 -9.09 14.37 3.33
N ALA A 217 -7.77 14.37 3.24
CA ALA A 217 -7.06 14.32 1.97
C ALA A 217 -7.31 13.03 1.17
N LEU A 218 -7.56 11.91 1.87
CA LEU A 218 -7.74 10.60 1.26
C LEU A 218 -9.21 10.14 1.18
N ARG A 219 -10.16 10.93 1.68
CA ARG A 219 -11.58 10.53 1.76
C ARG A 219 -12.19 10.20 0.39
N ASP A 220 -11.85 10.97 -0.63
CA ASP A 220 -12.43 10.79 -1.97
C ASP A 220 -11.78 9.62 -2.74
N VAL A 221 -10.76 9.00 -2.16
CA VAL A 221 -10.12 7.78 -2.67
C VAL A 221 -10.73 6.54 -2.02
N ALA A 222 -11.19 6.69 -0.77
CA ALA A 222 -11.89 5.66 -0.01
C ALA A 222 -13.39 5.70 -0.29
#